data_ef37aa8258db6fa449b340b235ab8d90
#
_entry.id   ef37aa8258db6fa449b340b235ab8d90
#
_cell.length_a   1.000
_cell.length_b   1.000
_cell.length_c   1.000
_cell.angle_alpha   90.00
_cell.angle_beta   90.00
_cell.angle_gamma   90.00
#
_symmetry.space_group_name_H-M   'P 1'
#
loop_
_entity.id
_entity.type
_entity.pdbx_description
1 polymer ?
#
loop_
_entity_poly.entity_id
_entity_poly.type
_entity_poly.pdbx_seq_one_letter_code
_entity_poly.pdbx_strand_id
1 'polypeptide(L)'
;MTNIRVAGIAGSLRKASFNRGLLRAAVALAPSGMTLETEEIADIPFYDGDVEAAGIPASVAALASRIRAADALLIVTPEYNYSIPGVLKNALDWLSRVPQSPLSGKPAAILSASPGMMGGARAQYQLRQILNGCGLLLIGRPEVFVMNARDKFDPQGELTDGKTREKVGELLVALRDWTLRLGQSPRS
;
A
#
# COMPACT_ATOMS: atom_id res chain seq x y z
N MET A 1 -23.37 -9.38 4.41
CA MET A 1 -22.00 -9.18 4.93
C MET A 1 -21.46 -7.88 4.34
N THR A 2 -20.89 -7.02 5.15
CA THR A 2 -20.32 -5.74 4.66
C THR A 2 -19.09 -6.06 3.81
N ASN A 3 -19.07 -5.60 2.56
CA ASN A 3 -17.91 -5.73 1.68
C ASN A 3 -17.01 -4.51 1.88
N ILE A 4 -15.76 -4.72 2.30
CA ILE A 4 -14.77 -3.64 2.44
C ILE A 4 -14.03 -3.42 1.12
N ARG A 5 -13.79 -2.16 0.80
CA ARG A 5 -13.02 -1.74 -0.38
C ARG A 5 -11.61 -1.35 0.06
N VAL A 6 -10.60 -1.94 -0.57
CA VAL A 6 -9.18 -1.66 -0.28
C VAL A 6 -8.55 -1.01 -1.50
N ALA A 7 -7.92 0.14 -1.32
CA ALA A 7 -7.06 0.74 -2.35
C ALA A 7 -5.64 0.17 -2.21
N GLY A 8 -5.09 -0.39 -3.28
CA GLY A 8 -3.76 -0.99 -3.32
C GLY A 8 -2.78 -0.12 -4.10
N ILE A 9 -1.65 0.26 -3.50
CA ILE A 9 -0.60 1.05 -4.14
C ILE A 9 0.70 0.24 -4.22
N ALA A 10 1.29 0.14 -5.42
CA ALA A 10 2.65 -0.37 -5.59
C ALA A 10 3.65 0.79 -5.66
N GLY A 11 4.66 0.78 -4.76
CA GLY A 11 5.72 1.80 -4.71
C GLY A 11 6.76 1.70 -5.83
N SER A 12 6.55 0.87 -6.86
CA SER A 12 7.47 0.69 -7.98
C SER A 12 6.79 0.96 -9.31
N LEU A 13 7.39 1.79 -10.13
CA LEU A 13 6.90 2.09 -11.50
C LEU A 13 7.36 1.07 -12.56
N ARG A 14 8.31 0.20 -12.24
CA ARG A 14 8.84 -0.79 -13.19
C ARG A 14 7.74 -1.81 -13.56
N LYS A 15 7.49 -2.03 -14.86
CA LYS A 15 6.45 -2.94 -15.36
C LYS A 15 6.58 -4.36 -14.79
N ALA A 16 7.79 -4.96 -14.84
CA ALA A 16 8.09 -6.27 -14.28
C ALA A 16 8.55 -6.20 -12.80
N SER A 17 7.96 -5.33 -12.00
CA SER A 17 8.28 -5.21 -10.58
C SER A 17 7.66 -6.37 -9.78
N PHE A 18 8.45 -7.03 -8.94
CA PHE A 18 7.95 -8.02 -7.97
C PHE A 18 6.86 -7.43 -7.05
N ASN A 19 6.95 -6.15 -6.72
CA ASN A 19 5.97 -5.50 -5.86
C ASN A 19 4.65 -5.22 -6.61
N ARG A 20 4.69 -4.93 -7.91
CA ARG A 20 3.46 -4.90 -8.74
C ARG A 20 2.86 -6.30 -8.88
N GLY A 21 3.68 -7.34 -9.07
CA GLY A 21 3.24 -8.74 -9.08
C GLY A 21 2.65 -9.17 -7.74
N LEU A 22 3.27 -8.75 -6.63
CA LEU A 22 2.76 -9.02 -5.28
C LEU A 22 1.40 -8.32 -5.04
N LEU A 23 1.22 -7.11 -5.56
CA LEU A 23 -0.07 -6.42 -5.51
C LEU A 23 -1.14 -7.13 -6.35
N ARG A 24 -0.81 -7.59 -7.57
CA ARG A 24 -1.73 -8.42 -8.37
C ARG A 24 -2.12 -9.71 -7.65
N ALA A 25 -1.14 -10.37 -7.01
CA ALA A 25 -1.42 -11.55 -6.19
C ALA A 25 -2.36 -11.23 -5.03
N ALA A 26 -2.19 -10.08 -4.37
CA ALA A 26 -3.09 -9.64 -3.30
C ALA A 26 -4.52 -9.41 -3.82
N VAL A 27 -4.69 -8.82 -5.02
CA VAL A 27 -6.02 -8.69 -5.67
C VAL A 27 -6.67 -10.06 -5.86
N ALA A 28 -5.92 -11.03 -6.41
CA ALA A 28 -6.43 -12.38 -6.68
C ALA A 28 -6.69 -13.21 -5.41
N LEU A 29 -6.06 -12.86 -4.29
CA LEU A 29 -6.18 -13.55 -3.00
C LEU A 29 -7.12 -12.83 -2.02
N ALA A 30 -7.82 -11.78 -2.46
CA ALA A 30 -8.74 -11.04 -1.61
C ALA A 30 -9.79 -11.98 -1.00
N PRO A 31 -9.93 -12.01 0.33
CA PRO A 31 -10.88 -12.91 0.98
C PRO A 31 -12.31 -12.47 0.73
N SER A 32 -13.26 -13.39 0.95
CA SER A 32 -14.69 -13.06 0.90
C SER A 32 -15.01 -11.84 1.77
N GLY A 33 -15.81 -10.92 1.25
CA GLY A 33 -16.14 -9.65 1.91
C GLY A 33 -15.05 -8.56 1.77
N MET A 34 -14.10 -8.72 0.84
CA MET A 34 -13.09 -7.71 0.48
C MET A 34 -12.99 -7.57 -1.03
N THR A 35 -12.95 -6.33 -1.51
CA THR A 35 -12.56 -5.97 -2.88
C THR A 35 -11.30 -5.14 -2.82
N LEU A 36 -10.26 -5.49 -3.59
CA LEU A 36 -9.01 -4.75 -3.67
C LEU A 36 -8.82 -4.21 -5.09
N GLU A 37 -8.69 -2.90 -5.21
CA GLU A 37 -8.47 -2.19 -6.47
C GLU A 37 -7.06 -1.56 -6.46
N THR A 38 -6.39 -1.54 -7.62
CA THR A 38 -5.04 -0.99 -7.75
C THR A 38 -5.09 0.48 -8.12
N GLU A 39 -4.26 1.29 -7.44
CA GLU A 39 -4.10 2.71 -7.71
C GLU A 39 -2.70 3.01 -8.27
N GLU A 40 -2.65 3.81 -9.33
CA GLU A 40 -1.39 4.23 -9.93
C GLU A 40 -0.91 5.57 -9.34
N ILE A 41 0.42 5.67 -9.19
CA ILE A 41 1.09 6.86 -8.64
C ILE A 41 2.12 7.46 -9.62
N ALA A 42 2.16 6.97 -10.86
CA ALA A 42 3.16 7.39 -11.86
C ALA A 42 3.00 8.87 -12.27
N ASP A 43 1.78 9.36 -12.32
CA ASP A 43 1.46 10.70 -12.83
C ASP A 43 1.39 11.77 -11.72
N ILE A 44 1.81 11.43 -10.50
CA ILE A 44 1.85 12.37 -9.39
C ILE A 44 3.09 13.26 -9.56
N PRO A 45 2.94 14.60 -9.74
CA PRO A 45 4.08 15.50 -9.87
C PRO A 45 4.92 15.50 -8.59
N PHE A 46 6.19 15.89 -8.68
CA PHE A 46 6.97 16.11 -7.48
C PHE A 46 6.31 17.16 -6.59
N TYR A 47 6.29 16.89 -5.29
CA TYR A 47 5.75 17.83 -4.33
C TYR A 47 6.58 19.11 -4.31
N ASP A 48 5.87 20.20 -4.40
CA ASP A 48 6.40 21.54 -4.32
C ASP A 48 5.37 22.42 -3.59
N GLY A 49 5.81 23.15 -2.58
CA GLY A 49 4.95 24.03 -1.79
C GLY A 49 4.33 25.17 -2.58
N ASP A 50 5.01 25.66 -3.62
CA ASP A 50 4.48 26.71 -4.49
C ASP A 50 3.36 26.16 -5.39
N VAL A 51 3.50 24.92 -5.85
CA VAL A 51 2.44 24.21 -6.59
C VAL A 51 1.24 23.95 -5.68
N GLU A 52 1.47 23.53 -4.42
CA GLU A 52 0.40 23.34 -3.44
C GLU A 52 -0.36 24.64 -3.18
N ALA A 53 0.36 25.77 -3.02
CA ALA A 53 -0.24 27.08 -2.81
C ALA A 53 -1.11 27.54 -4.00
N ALA A 54 -0.78 27.15 -5.22
CA ALA A 54 -1.56 27.39 -6.42
C ALA A 54 -2.78 26.45 -6.55
N GLY A 55 -2.82 25.36 -5.80
CA GLY A 55 -3.91 24.38 -5.76
C GLY A 55 -3.43 22.94 -5.90
N ILE A 56 -4.28 22.00 -5.49
CA ILE A 56 -3.97 20.55 -5.55
C ILE A 56 -4.01 20.09 -7.03
N PRO A 57 -2.92 19.47 -7.55
CA PRO A 57 -2.91 18.95 -8.92
C PRO A 57 -4.03 17.92 -9.17
N ALA A 58 -4.59 17.92 -10.37
CA ALA A 58 -5.73 17.06 -10.72
C ALA A 58 -5.45 15.55 -10.50
N SER A 59 -4.23 15.09 -10.82
CA SER A 59 -3.82 13.69 -10.58
C SER A 59 -3.79 13.34 -9.08
N VAL A 60 -3.34 14.26 -8.23
CA VAL A 60 -3.35 14.11 -6.77
C VAL A 60 -4.78 14.08 -6.24
N ALA A 61 -5.63 15.03 -6.68
CA ALA A 61 -7.03 15.10 -6.28
C ALA A 61 -7.80 13.82 -6.67
N ALA A 62 -7.56 13.29 -7.87
CA ALA A 62 -8.15 12.04 -8.34
C ALA A 62 -7.72 10.84 -7.49
N LEU A 63 -6.42 10.70 -7.20
CA LEU A 63 -5.91 9.64 -6.32
C LEU A 63 -6.50 9.77 -4.92
N ALA A 64 -6.51 10.97 -4.36
CA ALA A 64 -7.08 11.24 -3.04
C ALA A 64 -8.57 10.85 -2.96
N SER A 65 -9.34 11.14 -4.01
CA SER A 65 -10.76 10.76 -4.10
C SER A 65 -10.94 9.24 -4.05
N ARG A 66 -10.15 8.48 -4.82
CA ARG A 66 -10.21 7.02 -4.82
C ARG A 66 -9.82 6.42 -3.47
N ILE A 67 -8.73 6.91 -2.87
CA ILE A 67 -8.32 6.46 -1.52
C ILE A 67 -9.39 6.83 -0.48
N ARG A 68 -10.00 7.99 -0.58
CA ARG A 68 -11.09 8.40 0.35
C ARG A 68 -12.28 7.46 0.27
N ALA A 69 -12.63 7.01 -0.93
CA ALA A 69 -13.73 6.08 -1.17
C ALA A 69 -13.45 4.64 -0.70
N ALA A 70 -12.18 4.30 -0.46
CA ALA A 70 -11.77 3.00 0.07
C ALA A 70 -11.84 2.99 1.61
N ASP A 71 -12.15 1.81 2.18
CA ASP A 71 -12.21 1.58 3.63
C ASP A 71 -10.82 1.36 4.24
N ALA A 72 -9.88 0.83 3.45
CA ALA A 72 -8.51 0.54 3.87
C ALA A 72 -7.50 0.76 2.74
N LEU A 73 -6.20 0.77 3.11
CA LEU A 73 -5.08 0.94 2.18
C LEU A 73 -4.11 -0.25 2.29
N LEU A 74 -3.71 -0.81 1.16
CA LEU A 74 -2.61 -1.78 1.06
C LEU A 74 -1.44 -1.14 0.32
N ILE A 75 -0.27 -1.06 0.94
CA ILE A 75 0.94 -0.52 0.30
C ILE A 75 1.94 -1.65 0.08
N VAL A 76 2.38 -1.81 -1.17
CA VAL A 76 3.36 -2.83 -1.56
C VAL A 76 4.62 -2.12 -2.04
N THR A 77 5.71 -2.21 -1.27
CA THR A 77 6.91 -1.40 -1.51
C THR A 77 8.18 -2.21 -1.75
N PRO A 78 9.01 -1.87 -2.75
CA PRO A 78 10.40 -2.32 -2.77
C PRO A 78 11.23 -1.55 -1.74
N GLU A 79 12.47 -1.99 -1.55
CA GLU A 79 13.49 -1.27 -0.80
C GLU A 79 14.50 -0.66 -1.79
N TYR A 80 14.63 0.66 -1.81
CA TYR A 80 15.64 1.39 -2.59
C TYR A 80 16.58 2.10 -1.64
N ASN A 81 17.87 1.75 -1.68
CA ASN A 81 18.90 2.36 -0.85
C ASN A 81 18.49 2.43 0.63
N TYR A 82 18.06 1.29 1.20
CA TYR A 82 17.65 1.16 2.61
C TYR A 82 16.34 1.87 2.97
N SER A 83 15.62 2.46 2.01
CA SER A 83 14.42 3.25 2.25
C SER A 83 13.29 2.87 1.29
N ILE A 84 12.17 3.60 1.39
CA ILE A 84 11.07 3.53 0.44
C ILE A 84 11.43 4.26 -0.86
N PRO A 85 10.82 3.89 -2.01
CA PRO A 85 11.00 4.63 -3.26
C PRO A 85 10.55 6.08 -3.15
N GLY A 86 11.30 6.99 -3.79
CA GLY A 86 10.96 8.42 -3.84
C GLY A 86 9.56 8.69 -4.38
N VAL A 87 9.12 7.94 -5.40
CA VAL A 87 7.78 8.08 -5.97
C VAL A 87 6.66 7.74 -4.96
N LEU A 88 6.87 6.75 -4.11
CA LEU A 88 5.93 6.40 -3.04
C LEU A 88 5.90 7.49 -1.97
N LYS A 89 7.08 7.94 -1.54
CA LYS A 89 7.19 9.03 -0.56
C LYS A 89 6.50 10.29 -1.07
N ASN A 90 6.74 10.66 -2.32
CA ASN A 90 6.11 11.80 -2.98
C ASN A 90 4.58 11.72 -3.00
N ALA A 91 4.04 10.56 -3.35
CA ALA A 91 2.58 10.36 -3.34
C ALA A 91 1.99 10.52 -1.94
N LEU A 92 2.68 9.99 -0.89
CA LEU A 92 2.25 10.14 0.50
C LEU A 92 2.34 11.60 0.97
N ASP A 93 3.38 12.33 0.56
CA ASP A 93 3.52 13.75 0.89
C ASP A 93 2.34 14.55 0.32
N TRP A 94 2.01 14.37 -0.95
CA TRP A 94 0.85 15.01 -1.54
C TRP A 94 -0.47 14.64 -0.85
N LEU A 95 -0.70 13.34 -0.62
CA LEU A 95 -1.94 12.86 0.01
C LEU A 95 -2.14 13.41 1.43
N SER A 96 -1.05 13.67 2.14
CA SER A 96 -1.11 14.28 3.49
C SER A 96 -1.49 15.76 3.45
N ARG A 97 -1.33 16.46 2.31
CA ARG A 97 -1.63 17.89 2.13
C ARG A 97 -3.03 18.17 1.60
N VAL A 98 -3.68 17.15 1.03
CA VAL A 98 -5.05 17.32 0.55
C VAL A 98 -5.98 17.67 1.73
N PRO A 99 -6.87 18.66 1.60
CA PRO A 99 -7.85 18.97 2.64
C PRO A 99 -8.62 17.72 3.09
N GLN A 100 -8.77 17.52 4.38
CA GLN A 100 -9.33 16.30 4.95
C GLN A 100 -8.58 15.05 4.43
N SER A 101 -7.28 15.01 4.68
CA SER A 101 -6.39 13.96 4.16
C SER A 101 -7.06 12.58 4.14
N PRO A 102 -7.06 11.88 2.98
CA PRO A 102 -7.67 10.56 2.86
C PRO A 102 -6.90 9.47 3.63
N LEU A 103 -5.75 9.81 4.19
CA LEU A 103 -4.90 8.92 4.97
C LEU A 103 -5.29 8.88 6.46
N SER A 104 -5.81 9.99 7.00
CA SER A 104 -6.10 10.12 8.42
C SER A 104 -7.15 9.11 8.90
N GLY A 105 -6.78 8.34 9.92
CA GLY A 105 -7.65 7.32 10.51
C GLY A 105 -7.88 6.08 9.62
N LYS A 106 -7.24 5.99 8.46
CA LYS A 106 -7.45 4.88 7.53
C LYS A 106 -6.69 3.62 7.95
N PRO A 107 -7.36 2.45 8.09
CA PRO A 107 -6.71 1.17 8.30
C PRO A 107 -5.74 0.86 7.16
N ALA A 108 -4.56 0.31 7.49
CA ALA A 108 -3.60 -0.03 6.44
C ALA A 108 -2.71 -1.23 6.77
N ALA A 109 -2.22 -1.88 5.70
CA ALA A 109 -1.23 -2.95 5.75
C ALA A 109 -0.10 -2.70 4.75
N ILE A 110 1.05 -3.33 5.00
CA ILE A 110 2.24 -3.20 4.15
C ILE A 110 2.70 -4.59 3.72
N LEU A 111 3.06 -4.72 2.45
CA LEU A 111 3.79 -5.84 1.87
C LEU A 111 5.10 -5.35 1.25
N SER A 112 6.11 -6.18 1.18
CA SER A 112 7.32 -5.88 0.41
C SER A 112 7.92 -7.11 -0.23
N ALA A 113 8.57 -6.92 -1.39
CA ALA A 113 9.35 -7.94 -2.07
C ALA A 113 10.69 -7.36 -2.52
N SER A 114 11.77 -8.10 -2.29
CA SER A 114 13.13 -7.75 -2.70
C SER A 114 13.89 -9.00 -3.14
N PRO A 115 14.78 -8.90 -4.14
CA PRO A 115 15.67 -10.00 -4.50
C PRO A 115 16.68 -10.36 -3.40
N GLY A 116 16.90 -9.48 -2.43
CA GLY A 116 17.80 -9.72 -1.29
C GLY A 116 17.12 -10.45 -0.14
N MET A 117 17.95 -10.87 0.84
CA MET A 117 17.54 -11.64 2.01
C MET A 117 16.66 -10.87 3.01
N MET A 118 16.62 -9.54 2.94
CA MET A 118 15.82 -8.72 3.86
C MET A 118 14.38 -8.53 3.42
N GLY A 119 14.03 -8.92 2.17
CA GLY A 119 12.65 -8.85 1.67
C GLY A 119 12.00 -7.46 1.71
N GLY A 120 12.80 -6.38 1.86
CA GLY A 120 12.31 -5.02 2.01
C GLY A 120 12.00 -4.59 3.45
N ALA A 121 12.50 -5.31 4.45
CA ALA A 121 12.21 -5.04 5.86
C ALA A 121 12.57 -3.62 6.30
N ARG A 122 13.73 -3.10 5.88
CA ARG A 122 14.17 -1.74 6.23
C ARG A 122 13.20 -0.69 5.69
N ALA A 123 12.79 -0.85 4.44
CA ALA A 123 11.80 0.04 3.83
C ALA A 123 10.44 -0.04 4.55
N GLN A 124 9.99 -1.23 4.95
CA GLN A 124 8.75 -1.37 5.72
C GLN A 124 8.82 -0.65 7.07
N TYR A 125 9.91 -0.77 7.82
CA TYR A 125 10.03 -0.09 9.11
C TYR A 125 10.07 1.44 8.98
N GLN A 126 10.72 1.97 7.97
CA GLN A 126 10.65 3.40 7.68
C GLN A 126 9.25 3.82 7.22
N LEU A 127 8.62 3.02 6.36
CA LEU A 127 7.25 3.30 5.90
C LEU A 127 6.26 3.32 7.06
N ARG A 128 6.38 2.44 8.04
CA ARG A 128 5.54 2.46 9.25
C ARG A 128 5.60 3.79 9.99
N GLN A 129 6.80 4.38 10.12
CA GLN A 129 6.96 5.69 10.75
C GLN A 129 6.28 6.80 9.94
N ILE A 130 6.46 6.79 8.61
CA ILE A 130 5.85 7.77 7.70
C ILE A 130 4.32 7.66 7.76
N LEU A 131 3.77 6.46 7.65
CA LEU A 131 2.34 6.23 7.65
C LEU A 131 1.69 6.58 8.99
N ASN A 132 2.38 6.30 10.10
CA ASN A 132 1.94 6.75 11.43
C ASN A 132 1.91 8.29 11.51
N GLY A 133 2.94 8.97 10.98
CA GLY A 133 2.98 10.43 10.88
C GLY A 133 1.86 11.01 9.99
N CYS A 134 1.39 10.25 9.00
CA CYS A 134 0.23 10.59 8.16
C CYS A 134 -1.12 10.22 8.80
N GLY A 135 -1.13 9.64 10.00
CA GLY A 135 -2.33 9.30 10.76
C GLY A 135 -3.00 7.98 10.33
N LEU A 136 -2.32 7.08 9.59
CA LEU A 136 -2.87 5.78 9.26
C LEU A 136 -2.82 4.81 10.46
N LEU A 137 -3.78 3.91 10.51
CA LEU A 137 -3.93 2.89 11.55
C LEU A 137 -3.42 1.54 11.04
N LEU A 138 -2.13 1.31 11.19
CA LEU A 138 -1.45 0.12 10.66
C LEU A 138 -1.77 -1.14 11.46
N ILE A 139 -1.98 -2.28 10.75
CA ILE A 139 -1.91 -3.58 11.43
C ILE A 139 -0.48 -3.86 11.88
N GLY A 140 -0.34 -4.42 13.09
CA GLY A 140 0.96 -4.81 13.63
C GLY A 140 1.45 -6.13 13.07
N ARG A 141 0.55 -7.09 12.86
CA ARG A 141 0.85 -8.45 12.36
C ARG A 141 -0.31 -8.98 11.50
N PRO A 142 -0.03 -9.94 10.57
CA PRO A 142 1.30 -10.45 10.23
C PRO A 142 2.16 -9.42 9.48
N GLU A 143 3.49 -9.54 9.55
CA GLU A 143 4.43 -8.84 8.67
C GLU A 143 4.81 -9.77 7.52
N VAL A 144 4.80 -9.27 6.29
CA VAL A 144 5.14 -10.07 5.11
C VAL A 144 6.28 -9.41 4.33
N PHE A 145 7.46 -10.04 4.45
CA PHE A 145 8.68 -9.66 3.73
C PHE A 145 9.03 -10.78 2.75
N VAL A 146 8.89 -10.51 1.46
CA VAL A 146 9.19 -11.50 0.41
C VAL A 146 10.66 -11.43 0.06
N MET A 147 11.46 -12.26 0.73
CA MET A 147 12.89 -12.45 0.49
C MET A 147 13.11 -13.26 -0.79
N ASN A 148 14.30 -13.11 -1.42
CA ASN A 148 14.71 -13.86 -2.61
C ASN A 148 13.62 -13.86 -3.69
N ALA A 149 13.06 -12.69 -3.99
CA ALA A 149 11.89 -12.57 -4.84
C ALA A 149 12.08 -13.18 -6.25
N ARG A 150 13.32 -13.26 -6.75
CA ARG A 150 13.60 -13.86 -8.06
C ARG A 150 13.16 -15.32 -8.16
N ASP A 151 13.19 -16.06 -7.05
CA ASP A 151 12.84 -17.47 -7.00
C ASP A 151 11.34 -17.70 -6.74
N LYS A 152 10.57 -16.64 -6.53
CA LYS A 152 9.17 -16.68 -6.11
C LYS A 152 8.19 -16.12 -7.13
N PHE A 153 8.73 -15.52 -8.19
CA PHE A 153 7.93 -14.94 -9.27
C PHE A 153 8.38 -15.54 -10.60
N ASP A 154 7.44 -15.73 -11.50
CA ASP A 154 7.74 -16.18 -12.86
C ASP A 154 8.32 -15.03 -13.72
N PRO A 155 8.77 -15.32 -14.98
CA PRO A 155 9.28 -14.31 -15.90
C PRO A 155 8.27 -13.21 -16.24
N GLN A 156 6.96 -13.46 -16.09
CA GLN A 156 5.87 -12.50 -16.30
C GLN A 156 5.66 -11.61 -15.06
N GLY A 157 6.34 -11.92 -13.94
CA GLY A 157 6.27 -11.20 -12.69
C GLY A 157 5.06 -11.59 -11.85
N GLU A 158 4.50 -12.78 -12.07
CA GLU A 158 3.41 -13.31 -11.24
C GLU A 158 3.96 -14.12 -10.06
N LEU A 159 3.36 -13.98 -8.89
CA LEU A 159 3.76 -14.69 -7.67
C LEU A 159 3.36 -16.16 -7.76
N THR A 160 4.36 -17.07 -7.84
CA THR A 160 4.16 -18.52 -7.96
C THR A 160 4.40 -19.29 -6.66
N ASP A 161 5.15 -18.72 -5.71
CA ASP A 161 5.49 -19.37 -4.44
C ASP A 161 4.25 -19.52 -3.54
N GLY A 162 3.82 -20.77 -3.31
CA GLY A 162 2.62 -21.10 -2.54
C GLY A 162 2.66 -20.59 -1.10
N LYS A 163 3.80 -20.70 -0.42
CA LYS A 163 3.96 -20.23 0.97
C LYS A 163 3.83 -18.70 1.07
N THR A 164 4.36 -17.97 0.09
CA THR A 164 4.20 -16.51 0.06
C THR A 164 2.75 -16.14 -0.23
N ARG A 165 2.06 -16.84 -1.12
CA ARG A 165 0.63 -16.62 -1.39
C ARG A 165 -0.23 -16.82 -0.15
N GLU A 166 0.05 -17.86 0.64
CA GLU A 166 -0.61 -18.12 1.93
C GLU A 166 -0.42 -16.95 2.90
N LYS A 167 0.83 -16.47 3.06
CA LYS A 167 1.14 -15.32 3.94
C LYS A 167 0.47 -14.02 3.49
N VAL A 168 0.36 -13.79 2.18
CA VAL A 168 -0.40 -12.66 1.64
C VAL A 168 -1.87 -12.79 2.00
N GLY A 169 -2.47 -13.98 1.85
CA GLY A 169 -3.84 -14.25 2.25
C GLY A 169 -4.10 -13.99 3.73
N GLU A 170 -3.22 -14.46 4.62
CA GLU A 170 -3.29 -14.20 6.07
C GLU A 170 -3.27 -12.70 6.38
N LEU A 171 -2.41 -11.93 5.71
CA LEU A 171 -2.35 -10.47 5.90
C LEU A 171 -3.63 -9.79 5.42
N LEU A 172 -4.21 -10.22 4.31
CA LEU A 172 -5.46 -9.64 3.79
C LEU A 172 -6.64 -9.93 4.71
N VAL A 173 -6.72 -11.13 5.29
CA VAL A 173 -7.71 -11.45 6.33
C VAL A 173 -7.53 -10.55 7.55
N ALA A 174 -6.30 -10.38 8.03
CA ALA A 174 -6.02 -9.49 9.16
C ALA A 174 -6.37 -8.03 8.86
N LEU A 175 -6.11 -7.53 7.64
CA LEU A 175 -6.48 -6.18 7.22
C LEU A 175 -8.01 -6.01 7.19
N ARG A 176 -8.74 -7.00 6.64
CA ARG A 176 -10.20 -7.00 6.65
C ARG A 176 -10.76 -6.89 8.07
N ASP A 177 -10.30 -7.77 8.95
CA ASP A 177 -10.80 -7.87 10.32
C ASP A 177 -10.46 -6.62 11.13
N TRP A 178 -9.28 -6.03 10.90
CA TRP A 178 -8.85 -4.75 11.48
C TRP A 178 -9.76 -3.60 11.01
N THR A 179 -10.04 -3.54 9.71
CA THR A 179 -10.91 -2.52 9.12
C THR A 179 -12.33 -2.60 9.70
N LEU A 180 -12.89 -3.80 9.79
CA LEU A 180 -14.21 -4.01 10.38
C LEU A 180 -14.25 -3.61 11.87
N ARG A 181 -13.21 -3.94 12.63
CA ARG A 181 -13.11 -3.56 14.06
C ARG A 181 -13.11 -2.05 14.23
N LEU A 182 -12.33 -1.32 13.43
CA LEU A 182 -12.24 0.14 13.51
C LEU A 182 -13.53 0.83 13.03
N GLY A 183 -14.23 0.26 12.06
CA GLY A 183 -15.52 0.76 11.58
C GLY A 183 -16.67 0.60 12.59
N GLN A 184 -16.53 -0.30 13.57
CA GLN A 184 -17.51 -0.51 14.65
C GLN A 184 -17.29 0.38 15.87
N SER A 185 -16.14 1.05 15.97
CA SER A 185 -15.88 1.99 17.06
C SER A 185 -16.65 3.28 16.83
N PRO A 186 -17.37 3.83 17.84
CA PRO A 186 -17.99 5.13 17.70
C PRO A 186 -16.94 6.17 17.31
N ARG A 187 -17.15 6.85 16.20
CA ARG A 187 -16.30 7.99 15.84
C ARG A 187 -16.62 9.12 16.84
N SER A 188 -15.69 9.33 17.78
CA SER A 188 -15.75 10.46 18.74
C SER A 188 -15.57 11.80 18.04
#